data_32b01fae820e139811cf743bb0d350fc
#
_entry.id   32b01fae820e139811cf743bb0d350fc
#
_cell.length_a   1.000
_cell.length_b   1.000
_cell.length_c   1.000
_cell.angle_alpha   90.00
_cell.angle_beta   90.00
_cell.angle_gamma   90.00
#
_symmetry.space_group_name_H-M   'P 1'
#
loop_
_entity.id
_entity.type
_entity.pdbx_description
1 polymer ?
#
loop_
_entity_poly.entity_id
_entity_poly.type
_entity_poly.pdbx_seq_one_letter_code
_entity_poly.pdbx_strand_id
1 'polypeptide(L)' 'LEQPGVYYFILKQLAWANIPLQEIISTTNEITLVVKEKDINNAFAILMDLKR' A
#
# COMPACT_ATOMS: atom_id res chain seq x y z
N LEU A 1 -13.16 0.02 0.22
CA LEU A 1 -12.90 -0.24 1.63
C LEU A 1 -13.53 0.84 2.48
N GLU A 2 -14.19 0.43 3.54
CA GLU A 2 -14.92 1.34 4.38
C GLU A 2 -14.15 1.79 5.62
N GLN A 3 -12.86 1.50 5.66
CA GLN A 3 -12.04 1.83 6.82
C GLN A 3 -10.96 2.83 6.42
N PRO A 4 -11.23 4.11 6.53
CA PRO A 4 -10.26 5.12 6.12
C PRO A 4 -8.92 5.03 6.82
N GLY A 5 -8.90 4.49 8.04
CA GLY A 5 -7.65 4.30 8.76
C GLY A 5 -6.70 3.34 8.07
N VAL A 6 -7.25 2.38 7.30
CA VAL A 6 -6.43 1.41 6.59
C VAL A 6 -5.59 2.10 5.51
N TYR A 7 -6.19 3.04 4.78
CA TYR A 7 -5.45 3.79 3.77
C TYR A 7 -4.29 4.55 4.39
N TYR A 8 -4.57 5.26 5.46
CA TYR A 8 -3.54 6.05 6.11
C TYR A 8 -2.40 5.16 6.58
N PHE A 9 -2.75 4.03 7.18
CA PHE A 9 -1.75 3.11 7.69
C PHE A 9 -0.86 2.55 6.58
N ILE A 10 -1.47 2.12 5.48
CA ILE A 10 -0.72 1.59 4.34
C ILE A 10 0.21 2.66 3.78
N LEU A 11 -0.31 3.85 3.54
CA LEU A 11 0.49 4.93 2.97
C LEU A 11 1.64 5.31 3.88
N LYS A 12 1.39 5.31 5.18
CA LYS A 12 2.42 5.64 6.15
C LYS A 12 3.56 4.62 6.12
N GLN A 13 3.21 3.33 6.06
CA GLN A 13 4.22 2.27 6.03
C GLN A 13 5.06 2.35 4.76
N LEU A 14 4.43 2.61 3.63
CA LEU A 14 5.14 2.73 2.38
C LEU A 14 6.05 3.96 2.38
N ALA A 15 5.59 5.05 2.95
CA ALA A 15 6.38 6.26 3.03
C ALA A 15 7.63 6.03 3.89
N TRP A 16 7.47 5.33 5.00
CA TRP A 16 8.59 5.03 5.87
C TRP A 16 9.63 4.14 5.20
N ALA A 17 9.16 3.26 4.30
CA ALA A 17 10.07 2.37 3.56
C ALA A 17 10.64 3.05 2.32
N ASN A 18 10.32 4.33 2.11
CA ASN A 18 10.81 5.09 0.97
C ASN A 18 10.33 4.53 -0.35
N ILE A 19 9.09 4.05 -0.38
CA ILE A 19 8.49 3.50 -1.58
C ILE A 19 7.48 4.52 -2.11
N PRO A 20 7.81 5.25 -3.18
CA PRO A 20 6.86 6.21 -3.75
C PRO A 20 5.75 5.49 -4.49
N LEU A 21 4.52 5.90 -4.23
CA LEU A 21 3.38 5.40 -4.96
C LEU A 21 3.23 6.15 -6.27
N GLN A 22 3.06 5.39 -7.35
CA GLN A 22 2.75 6.00 -8.64
C GLN A 22 1.26 6.34 -8.71
N GLU A 23 0.44 5.47 -8.14
CA GLU A 23 -0.99 5.67 -8.19
C GLU A 23 -1.66 4.76 -7.17
N ILE A 24 -2.84 5.16 -6.72
CA ILE A 24 -3.65 4.36 -5.83
C ILE A 24 -5.08 4.35 -6.39
N ILE A 25 -5.65 3.18 -6.53
CA ILE A 25 -7.00 3.00 -7.05
C ILE A 25 -7.78 2.19 -6.02
N SER A 26 -8.95 2.68 -5.65
CA SER A 26 -9.75 1.95 -4.69
C SER A 26 -11.19 1.85 -5.14
N THR A 27 -11.80 0.72 -4.79
CA THR A 27 -13.21 0.47 -5.00
C THR A 27 -13.79 0.06 -3.64
N THR A 28 -15.06 -0.33 -3.65
CA THR A 28 -15.72 -0.78 -2.43
C THR A 28 -15.00 -1.99 -1.81
N ASN A 29 -14.47 -2.87 -2.65
CA ASN A 29 -13.92 -4.14 -2.19
C ASN A 29 -12.42 -4.29 -2.39
N GLU A 30 -11.80 -3.37 -3.10
CA GLU A 30 -10.40 -3.54 -3.48
C GLU A 30 -9.61 -2.25 -3.37
N ILE A 31 -8.33 -2.41 -3.14
CA ILE A 31 -7.38 -1.30 -3.21
C ILE A 31 -6.21 -1.78 -4.07
N THR A 32 -5.85 -0.99 -5.05
CA THR A 32 -4.74 -1.28 -5.95
C THR A 32 -3.67 -0.21 -5.80
N LEU A 33 -2.46 -0.65 -5.55
CA LEU A 33 -1.31 0.26 -5.40
C LEU A 33 -0.38 0.04 -6.57
N VAL A 34 0.03 1.13 -7.21
CA VAL A 34 0.96 1.07 -8.32
C VAL A 34 2.29 1.63 -7.87
N VAL A 35 3.32 0.81 -7.89
CA VAL A 35 4.67 1.21 -7.49
C VAL A 35 5.64 0.85 -8.61
N LYS A 36 6.85 1.39 -8.53
CA LYS A 36 7.87 1.03 -9.49
C LYS A 36 8.27 -0.43 -9.31
N GLU A 37 8.65 -1.05 -10.41
CA GLU A 37 9.03 -2.47 -10.41
C GLU A 37 10.07 -2.80 -9.35
N LYS A 38 11.03 -1.93 -9.17
CA LYS A 38 12.09 -2.16 -8.19
C LYS A 38 11.58 -2.22 -6.76
N ASP A 39 10.41 -1.67 -6.49
CA ASP A 39 9.85 -1.62 -5.15
C ASP A 39 8.77 -2.66 -4.89
N ILE A 40 8.43 -3.47 -5.90
CA ILE A 40 7.32 -4.42 -5.77
C ILE A 40 7.51 -5.40 -4.62
N ASN A 41 8.69 -6.00 -4.52
CA ASN A 41 8.93 -7.00 -3.47
C ASN A 41 8.85 -6.38 -2.08
N ASN A 42 9.40 -5.20 -1.90
CA ASN A 42 9.37 -4.54 -0.60
C ASN A 42 7.95 -4.09 -0.24
N ALA A 43 7.21 -3.57 -1.22
CA ALA A 43 5.83 -3.16 -0.99
C ALA A 43 4.99 -4.38 -0.62
N PHE A 44 5.18 -5.48 -1.33
CA PHE A 44 4.45 -6.71 -1.05
C PHE A 44 4.72 -7.21 0.37
N ALA A 45 5.97 -7.17 0.79
CA ALA A 45 6.34 -7.62 2.13
C ALA A 45 5.66 -6.76 3.20
N ILE A 46 5.59 -5.45 2.97
CA ILE A 46 4.93 -4.54 3.91
C ILE A 46 3.45 -4.86 4.00
N LEU A 47 2.80 -5.07 2.87
CA LEU A 47 1.37 -5.37 2.84
C LEU A 47 1.07 -6.71 3.49
N MET A 48 1.92 -7.70 3.30
CA MET A 48 1.73 -8.99 3.94
C MET A 48 1.89 -8.90 5.44
N ASP A 49 2.77 -8.05 5.89
CA ASP A 49 2.98 -7.86 7.33
C ASP A 49 1.74 -7.25 7.98
N LEU A 50 1.00 -6.43 7.25
CA LEU A 50 -0.21 -5.81 7.76
C LEU A 50 -1.34 -6.81 8.01
N LYS A 51 -1.27 -7.96 7.37
CA LYS A 51 -2.33 -8.97 7.49
C LYS A 51 -2.22 -9.82 8.75
N ARG A 52 -1.19 -9.65 9.50
CA ARG A 52 -1.01 -10.46 10.70
C ARG A 52 -1.90 -10.04 11.84
#